data_d47e7e1e7a9cfe7128c5657268a8ba2c
#
_entry.id   d47e7e1e7a9cfe7128c5657268a8ba2c
#
_cell.length_a   1.000
_cell.length_b   1.000
_cell.length_c   1.000
_cell.angle_alpha   90.00
_cell.angle_beta   90.00
_cell.angle_gamma   90.00
#
_symmetry.space_group_name_H-M   'P 1'
#
loop_
_entity.id
_entity.type
_entity.pdbx_description
1 polymer ?
#
loop_
_entity_poly.entity_id
_entity_poly.type
_entity_poly.pdbx_seq_one_letter_code
_entity_poly.pdbx_strand_id
1 'polypeptide(L)'
;MAVSVNGLGSGLDITSIVNSLMAVEALPQQQLKQAQSQQQSLMTVLRGLNTKAAALATLGGKVAAPNALNLLSAASSTTGITARAGTTATAGTFDLTVTQLARTQVDVTAPLGAWPTAGGSPATLTLVDASGASTEVTPASTSIDDVVAAVNSSGGPARALKVAAGTDAKGAPLYRLQLTSTRSGAAGAFSAYEGTAAQVSAGTATDLMSSPGAAVVAPAQDAKALLYAGTAAEQVVTSASSTFADVVPGVSVTATAAGVGTATTITVTGDNAGIAKQANDLITSVNDLLGAIGAATKVTTTSGSSGVSAATGGLLTGDVTVRAIAAAVTDAAYRPMSNGRSPSEIGIVIQRDGTFSFDQDKLTAALAADPTGTRSALAEIAGRVTTAATNASAPASGTITQLIAGRQSMSDDLGTRIASWDQRLADRRTAVLAMYNAMDTALGTLKSQQSWLTSQIAGLPTFSQNTK
;
A
#
# COMPACT_ATOMS: atom_id res chain seq x y z
N MET A 1 -36.18 7.93 -42.08
CA MET A 1 -35.15 6.97 -42.48
C MET A 1 -35.78 6.02 -43.48
N ALA A 2 -35.41 6.10 -44.78
CA ALA A 2 -35.89 5.15 -45.77
C ALA A 2 -35.11 3.82 -45.55
N VAL A 3 -35.85 2.78 -45.27
CA VAL A 3 -35.31 1.41 -45.21
C VAL A 3 -35.03 1.01 -46.65
N SER A 4 -33.77 1.17 -47.12
CA SER A 4 -33.37 0.61 -48.40
C SER A 4 -33.17 -0.87 -48.19
N VAL A 5 -34.06 -1.69 -48.72
CA VAL A 5 -33.88 -3.14 -48.74
C VAL A 5 -32.91 -3.44 -49.90
N ASN A 6 -31.64 -3.65 -49.55
CA ASN A 6 -30.56 -3.92 -50.49
C ASN A 6 -30.75 -5.30 -51.16
N GLY A 7 -30.58 -5.36 -52.48
CA GLY A 7 -30.59 -6.62 -53.23
C GLY A 7 -31.92 -7.05 -53.85
N LEU A 8 -33.00 -6.24 -53.78
CA LEU A 8 -34.30 -6.58 -54.34
C LEU A 8 -34.32 -6.61 -55.90
N GLY A 9 -33.41 -5.85 -56.53
CA GLY A 9 -33.36 -5.78 -58.00
C GLY A 9 -32.50 -6.89 -58.60
N SER A 10 -31.34 -7.14 -58.06
CA SER A 10 -30.33 -8.09 -58.60
C SER A 10 -30.32 -9.44 -57.89
N GLY A 11 -30.76 -9.54 -56.64
CA GLY A 11 -30.58 -10.74 -55.79
C GLY A 11 -29.18 -10.85 -55.15
N LEU A 12 -28.33 -9.83 -55.27
CA LEU A 12 -26.99 -9.80 -54.72
C LEU A 12 -26.99 -9.31 -53.26
N ASP A 13 -26.28 -10.00 -52.38
CA ASP A 13 -26.03 -9.49 -51.03
C ASP A 13 -24.93 -8.40 -51.05
N ILE A 14 -25.37 -7.17 -51.36
CA ILE A 14 -24.48 -5.99 -51.43
C ILE A 14 -23.79 -5.76 -50.11
N THR A 15 -24.46 -6.03 -48.99
CA THR A 15 -23.89 -5.81 -47.63
C THR A 15 -22.69 -6.73 -47.41
N SER A 16 -22.80 -8.00 -47.76
CA SER A 16 -21.71 -8.98 -47.64
C SER A 16 -20.51 -8.63 -48.52
N ILE A 17 -20.81 -8.22 -49.78
CA ILE A 17 -19.76 -7.81 -50.74
C ILE A 17 -19.00 -6.58 -50.22
N VAL A 18 -19.72 -5.54 -49.76
CA VAL A 18 -19.12 -4.32 -49.24
C VAL A 18 -18.32 -4.61 -47.97
N ASN A 19 -18.82 -5.45 -47.08
CA ASN A 19 -18.08 -5.81 -45.84
C ASN A 19 -16.78 -6.56 -46.17
N SER A 20 -16.82 -7.49 -47.16
CA SER A 20 -15.62 -8.22 -47.58
C SER A 20 -14.58 -7.29 -48.21
N LEU A 21 -15.01 -6.34 -49.06
CA LEU A 21 -14.12 -5.34 -49.64
C LEU A 21 -13.51 -4.41 -48.55
N MET A 22 -14.35 -3.93 -47.66
CA MET A 22 -13.89 -3.06 -46.55
C MET A 22 -12.94 -3.77 -45.58
N ALA A 23 -13.09 -5.09 -45.40
CA ALA A 23 -12.16 -5.88 -44.57
C ALA A 23 -10.75 -5.90 -45.20
N VAL A 24 -10.62 -5.98 -46.52
CA VAL A 24 -9.33 -5.89 -47.21
C VAL A 24 -8.75 -4.47 -47.13
N GLU A 25 -9.58 -3.44 -47.32
CA GLU A 25 -9.14 -2.04 -47.22
C GLU A 25 -8.75 -1.64 -45.77
N ALA A 26 -9.23 -2.36 -44.76
CA ALA A 26 -8.88 -2.15 -43.35
C ALA A 26 -7.53 -2.78 -42.92
N LEU A 27 -6.88 -3.61 -43.73
CA LEU A 27 -5.61 -4.27 -43.39
C LEU A 27 -4.51 -3.31 -42.93
N PRO A 28 -4.27 -2.14 -43.60
CA PRO A 28 -3.26 -1.19 -43.12
C PRO A 28 -3.60 -0.59 -41.77
N GLN A 29 -4.89 -0.37 -41.48
CA GLN A 29 -5.34 0.10 -40.18
C GLN A 29 -5.09 -0.94 -39.09
N GLN A 30 -5.33 -2.23 -39.40
CA GLN A 30 -5.06 -3.31 -38.42
C GLN A 30 -3.57 -3.38 -38.09
N GLN A 31 -2.67 -3.18 -39.08
CA GLN A 31 -1.23 -3.10 -38.81
C GLN A 31 -0.86 -1.93 -37.89
N LEU A 32 -1.49 -0.77 -38.08
CA LEU A 32 -1.29 0.37 -37.19
C LEU A 32 -1.78 0.08 -35.76
N LYS A 33 -2.92 -0.56 -35.60
CA LYS A 33 -3.46 -0.99 -34.31
C LYS A 33 -2.54 -2.01 -33.61
N GLN A 34 -1.97 -2.96 -34.37
CA GLN A 34 -0.98 -3.89 -33.83
C GLN A 34 0.29 -3.17 -33.39
N ALA A 35 0.82 -2.24 -34.21
CA ALA A 35 1.98 -1.43 -33.83
C ALA A 35 1.72 -0.59 -32.57
N GLN A 36 0.55 0.01 -32.45
CA GLN A 36 0.16 0.76 -31.25
C GLN A 36 0.10 -0.12 -30.00
N SER A 37 -0.53 -1.30 -30.11
CA SER A 37 -0.59 -2.29 -29.02
C SER A 37 0.82 -2.73 -28.59
N GLN A 38 1.75 -2.89 -29.54
CA GLN A 38 3.14 -3.21 -29.25
C GLN A 38 3.83 -2.07 -28.47
N GLN A 39 3.61 -0.78 -28.85
CA GLN A 39 4.14 0.34 -28.09
C GLN A 39 3.58 0.37 -26.66
N GLN A 40 2.28 0.10 -26.46
CA GLN A 40 1.66 0.03 -25.15
C GLN A 40 2.26 -1.09 -24.29
N SER A 41 2.51 -2.26 -24.89
CA SER A 41 3.17 -3.38 -24.19
C SER A 41 4.59 -3.03 -23.76
N LEU A 42 5.37 -2.38 -24.64
CA LEU A 42 6.71 -1.88 -24.32
C LEU A 42 6.68 -0.85 -23.18
N MET A 43 5.74 0.10 -23.20
CA MET A 43 5.58 1.07 -22.13
C MET A 43 5.23 0.41 -20.80
N THR A 44 4.42 -0.63 -20.79
CA THR A 44 4.07 -1.37 -19.57
C THR A 44 5.31 -2.00 -18.95
N VAL A 45 6.16 -2.64 -19.75
CA VAL A 45 7.43 -3.22 -19.26
C VAL A 45 8.36 -2.13 -18.75
N LEU A 46 8.55 -1.04 -19.52
CA LEU A 46 9.41 0.08 -19.14
C LEU A 46 8.93 0.76 -17.84
N ARG A 47 7.62 0.93 -17.64
CA ARG A 47 7.06 1.45 -16.38
C ARG A 47 7.36 0.53 -15.20
N GLY A 48 7.26 -0.79 -15.40
CA GLY A 48 7.66 -1.78 -14.39
C GLY A 48 9.14 -1.67 -14.01
N LEU A 49 10.03 -1.53 -15.00
CA LEU A 49 11.46 -1.32 -14.77
C LEU A 49 11.72 0.02 -14.06
N ASN A 50 11.04 1.09 -14.47
CA ASN A 50 11.17 2.42 -13.84
C ASN A 50 10.77 2.38 -12.36
N THR A 51 9.68 1.69 -12.03
CA THR A 51 9.23 1.51 -10.64
C THR A 51 10.28 0.78 -9.80
N LYS A 52 10.87 -0.30 -10.34
CA LYS A 52 11.94 -1.05 -9.64
C LYS A 52 13.21 -0.21 -9.47
N ALA A 53 13.61 0.54 -10.50
CA ALA A 53 14.76 1.44 -10.40
C ALA A 53 14.52 2.57 -9.38
N ALA A 54 13.33 3.17 -9.34
CA ALA A 54 12.97 4.18 -8.35
C ALA A 54 12.93 3.62 -6.92
N ALA A 55 12.43 2.39 -6.74
CA ALA A 55 12.46 1.70 -5.45
C ALA A 55 13.90 1.44 -4.98
N LEU A 56 14.77 0.97 -5.89
CA LEU A 56 16.19 0.77 -5.62
C LEU A 56 16.89 2.09 -5.26
N ALA A 57 16.61 3.18 -5.99
CA ALA A 57 17.14 4.51 -5.68
C ALA A 57 16.72 4.99 -4.29
N THR A 58 15.44 4.78 -3.93
CA THR A 58 14.91 5.15 -2.62
C THR A 58 15.55 4.34 -1.50
N LEU A 59 15.65 3.02 -1.67
CA LEU A 59 16.24 2.12 -0.68
C LEU A 59 17.74 2.40 -0.51
N GLY A 60 18.47 2.48 -1.62
CA GLY A 60 19.90 2.78 -1.60
C GLY A 60 20.19 4.14 -0.96
N GLY A 61 19.37 5.17 -1.27
CA GLY A 61 19.47 6.49 -0.65
C GLY A 61 19.27 6.46 0.86
N LYS A 62 18.36 5.63 1.35
CA LYS A 62 18.19 5.42 2.81
C LYS A 62 19.42 4.80 3.45
N VAL A 63 20.02 3.79 2.81
CA VAL A 63 21.22 3.11 3.32
C VAL A 63 22.45 4.01 3.25
N ALA A 64 22.58 4.82 2.20
CA ALA A 64 23.67 5.75 2.00
C ALA A 64 23.59 7.05 2.83
N ALA A 65 22.43 7.31 3.46
CA ALA A 65 22.24 8.54 4.23
C ALA A 65 23.24 8.61 5.41
N PRO A 66 23.71 9.82 5.78
CA PRO A 66 24.59 9.98 6.93
C PRO A 66 24.03 9.33 8.19
N ASN A 67 24.85 8.53 8.87
CA ASN A 67 24.49 7.79 10.09
C ASN A 67 23.39 6.74 9.95
N ALA A 68 22.89 6.46 8.76
CA ALA A 68 21.83 5.47 8.54
C ALA A 68 22.22 4.05 8.99
N LEU A 69 23.52 3.73 8.98
CA LEU A 69 24.07 2.47 9.42
C LEU A 69 24.60 2.51 10.85
N ASN A 70 24.44 3.61 11.58
CA ASN A 70 24.73 3.69 13.02
C ASN A 70 23.54 3.14 13.81
N LEU A 71 23.15 1.92 13.51
CA LEU A 71 22.05 1.24 14.18
C LEU A 71 22.52 0.69 15.52
N LEU A 72 21.69 0.87 16.55
CA LEU A 72 21.87 0.31 17.87
C LEU A 72 20.68 -0.58 18.21
N SER A 73 20.94 -1.66 18.90
CA SER A 73 19.95 -2.53 19.50
C SER A 73 20.08 -2.51 21.02
N ALA A 74 18.96 -2.61 21.71
CA ALA A 74 18.94 -2.75 23.15
C ALA A 74 18.37 -4.12 23.52
N ALA A 75 19.10 -4.87 24.35
CA ALA A 75 18.70 -6.15 24.88
C ALA A 75 18.45 -6.06 26.39
N SER A 76 17.47 -6.82 26.87
CA SER A 76 17.15 -6.98 28.29
C SER A 76 17.60 -8.34 28.79
N SER A 77 18.17 -8.43 29.97
CA SER A 77 18.52 -9.69 30.62
C SER A 77 17.32 -10.48 31.16
N THR A 78 16.14 -9.87 31.21
CA THR A 78 14.94 -10.43 31.85
C THR A 78 13.77 -10.52 30.89
N THR A 79 13.02 -11.62 30.93
CA THR A 79 11.75 -11.76 30.23
C THR A 79 10.72 -10.82 30.84
N GLY A 80 9.84 -10.27 29.98
CA GLY A 80 8.83 -9.29 30.43
C GLY A 80 9.32 -7.83 30.42
N ILE A 81 10.59 -7.58 30.17
CA ILE A 81 11.16 -6.26 29.89
C ILE A 81 11.71 -6.29 28.46
N THR A 82 11.30 -5.34 27.65
CA THR A 82 11.85 -5.13 26.29
C THR A 82 12.44 -3.74 26.20
N ALA A 83 13.64 -3.64 25.65
CA ALA A 83 14.31 -2.38 25.40
C ALA A 83 14.45 -2.11 23.90
N ARG A 84 14.41 -0.84 23.51
CA ARG A 84 14.65 -0.38 22.14
C ARG A 84 15.61 0.79 22.16
N ALA A 85 16.63 0.75 21.30
CA ALA A 85 17.53 1.87 21.10
C ALA A 85 17.09 2.68 19.88
N GLY A 86 17.03 3.99 20.02
CA GLY A 86 16.82 4.95 18.94
C GLY A 86 18.13 5.48 18.38
N THR A 87 18.04 6.42 17.46
CA THR A 87 19.19 7.00 16.73
C THR A 87 20.10 7.87 17.60
N THR A 88 19.62 8.34 18.74
CA THR A 88 20.36 9.16 19.73
C THR A 88 20.97 8.32 20.86
N ALA A 89 20.70 7.03 20.90
CA ALA A 89 21.24 6.13 21.92
C ALA A 89 22.76 6.04 21.83
N THR A 90 23.38 5.70 22.97
CA THR A 90 24.81 5.43 23.08
C THR A 90 25.01 4.00 23.54
N ALA A 91 26.02 3.30 23.02
CA ALA A 91 26.36 1.96 23.45
C ALA A 91 26.80 1.95 24.94
N GLY A 92 26.31 0.98 25.69
CA GLY A 92 26.60 0.87 27.12
C GLY A 92 25.64 -0.08 27.82
N THR A 93 25.78 -0.19 29.14
CA THR A 93 24.92 -1.01 29.99
C THR A 93 24.42 -0.18 31.19
N PHE A 94 23.18 -0.44 31.59
CA PHE A 94 22.60 0.15 32.83
C PHE A 94 21.60 -0.82 33.43
N ASP A 95 21.42 -0.69 34.76
CA ASP A 95 20.52 -1.55 35.51
C ASP A 95 19.22 -0.80 35.81
N LEU A 96 18.10 -1.50 35.65
CA LEU A 96 16.75 -1.02 35.84
C LEU A 96 15.92 -2.05 36.61
N THR A 97 15.09 -1.59 37.54
CA THR A 97 14.09 -2.40 38.24
C THR A 97 12.72 -1.73 38.06
N VAL A 98 11.79 -2.36 37.38
CA VAL A 98 10.41 -1.85 37.30
C VAL A 98 9.65 -2.30 38.51
N THR A 99 9.19 -1.36 39.34
CA THR A 99 8.49 -1.64 40.59
C THR A 99 6.97 -1.63 40.44
N GLN A 100 6.45 -0.93 39.41
CA GLN A 100 5.02 -0.73 39.23
C GLN A 100 4.72 -0.48 37.76
N LEU A 101 3.62 -1.06 37.28
CA LEU A 101 3.09 -0.76 35.94
C LEU A 101 2.08 0.39 35.99
N ALA A 102 1.93 1.09 34.86
CA ALA A 102 0.83 2.03 34.70
C ALA A 102 -0.52 1.30 34.66
N ARG A 103 -1.52 1.93 35.27
CA ARG A 103 -2.91 1.42 35.24
C ARG A 103 -3.87 2.52 34.83
N THR A 104 -4.95 2.12 34.16
CA THR A 104 -6.14 2.94 33.97
C THR A 104 -7.03 2.88 35.19
N GLN A 105 -7.71 3.98 35.51
CA GLN A 105 -8.76 3.96 36.54
C GLN A 105 -9.95 3.13 36.07
N VAL A 106 -10.49 2.36 37.00
CA VAL A 106 -11.74 1.60 36.80
C VAL A 106 -12.64 1.86 38.01
N ASP A 107 -13.77 2.51 37.76
CA ASP A 107 -14.79 2.81 38.73
C ASP A 107 -16.05 2.00 38.42
N VAL A 108 -16.75 1.57 39.46
CA VAL A 108 -18.00 0.84 39.36
C VAL A 108 -19.05 1.47 40.22
N THR A 109 -20.17 1.91 39.65
CA THR A 109 -21.27 2.56 40.38
C THR A 109 -21.98 1.60 41.32
N ALA A 110 -22.78 2.15 42.24
CA ALA A 110 -23.82 1.38 42.94
C ALA A 110 -24.76 0.66 41.96
N PRO A 111 -25.45 -0.44 42.38
CA PRO A 111 -26.46 -1.09 41.57
C PRO A 111 -27.63 -0.14 41.27
N LEU A 112 -28.02 -0.04 39.99
CA LEU A 112 -29.08 0.83 39.48
C LEU A 112 -30.11 0.01 38.69
N GLY A 113 -31.40 0.21 38.93
CA GLY A 113 -32.44 -0.33 38.06
C GLY A 113 -32.66 0.54 36.79
N ALA A 114 -32.48 1.84 36.96
CA ALA A 114 -32.53 2.85 35.90
C ALA A 114 -31.64 4.04 36.33
N TRP A 115 -31.26 4.85 35.35
CA TRP A 115 -30.52 6.09 35.58
C TRP A 115 -31.43 7.11 36.24
N PRO A 116 -30.94 7.92 37.21
CA PRO A 116 -31.74 8.94 37.86
C PRO A 116 -32.34 9.99 36.93
N THR A 117 -33.37 10.69 37.42
CA THR A 117 -33.99 11.83 36.73
C THR A 117 -33.79 13.12 37.49
N ALA A 118 -33.57 14.21 36.78
CA ALA A 118 -33.55 15.57 37.27
C ALA A 118 -34.52 16.43 36.49
N GLY A 119 -35.51 17.03 37.17
CA GLY A 119 -36.51 17.89 36.52
C GLY A 119 -37.37 17.19 35.46
N GLY A 120 -37.56 15.85 35.59
CA GLY A 120 -38.37 15.06 34.65
C GLY A 120 -37.59 14.52 33.41
N SER A 121 -36.30 14.85 33.28
CA SER A 121 -35.42 14.35 32.25
C SER A 121 -34.35 13.44 32.85
N PRO A 122 -33.67 12.59 32.07
CA PRO A 122 -32.51 11.84 32.57
C PRO A 122 -31.47 12.82 33.18
N ALA A 123 -30.91 12.47 34.35
CA ALA A 123 -29.92 13.31 35.01
C ALA A 123 -28.63 13.37 34.13
N THR A 124 -28.04 14.55 34.05
CA THR A 124 -26.73 14.73 33.37
C THR A 124 -25.64 14.01 34.17
N LEU A 125 -24.77 13.31 33.50
CA LEU A 125 -23.54 12.76 34.04
C LEU A 125 -22.40 13.69 33.66
N THR A 126 -21.63 14.15 34.64
CA THR A 126 -20.42 14.93 34.40
C THR A 126 -19.19 14.12 34.75
N LEU A 127 -18.30 13.97 33.79
CA LEU A 127 -16.97 13.36 33.97
C LEU A 127 -15.94 14.47 34.07
N VAL A 128 -15.14 14.47 35.16
CA VAL A 128 -14.09 15.46 35.40
C VAL A 128 -12.75 14.73 35.29
N ASP A 129 -11.86 15.18 34.42
CA ASP A 129 -10.53 14.58 34.25
C ASP A 129 -9.53 15.09 35.37
N ALA A 130 -8.33 14.52 35.34
CA ALA A 130 -7.26 14.88 36.27
C ALA A 130 -6.81 16.36 36.20
N SER A 131 -7.11 17.07 35.10
CA SER A 131 -6.81 18.50 34.96
C SER A 131 -7.94 19.40 35.49
N GLY A 132 -9.08 18.81 35.85
CA GLY A 132 -10.29 19.53 36.25
C GLY A 132 -11.23 19.89 35.10
N ALA A 133 -10.92 19.43 33.86
CA ALA A 133 -11.80 19.65 32.72
C ALA A 133 -13.04 18.77 32.82
N SER A 134 -14.23 19.37 32.66
CA SER A 134 -15.51 18.68 32.74
C SER A 134 -16.07 18.34 31.38
N THR A 135 -16.58 17.12 31.24
CA THR A 135 -17.35 16.65 30.07
C THR A 135 -18.75 16.29 30.52
N GLU A 136 -19.76 17.07 30.12
CA GLU A 136 -21.16 16.77 30.35
C GLU A 136 -21.69 15.74 29.37
N VAL A 137 -22.42 14.76 29.85
CA VAL A 137 -23.04 13.68 29.12
C VAL A 137 -24.51 13.65 29.47
N THR A 138 -25.38 13.92 28.50
CA THR A 138 -26.83 13.84 28.66
C THR A 138 -27.35 12.59 27.98
N PRO A 139 -27.80 11.56 28.73
CA PRO A 139 -28.36 10.35 28.16
C PRO A 139 -29.70 10.63 27.45
N ALA A 140 -30.03 9.87 26.42
CA ALA A 140 -31.29 10.00 25.67
C ALA A 140 -32.51 9.53 26.49
N SER A 141 -32.31 8.59 27.43
CA SER A 141 -33.32 8.10 28.38
C SER A 141 -32.70 7.66 29.70
N THR A 142 -33.53 7.21 30.64
CA THR A 142 -33.08 6.61 31.91
C THR A 142 -32.57 5.16 31.75
N SER A 143 -32.56 4.61 30.53
CA SER A 143 -31.98 3.30 30.26
C SER A 143 -30.47 3.32 30.51
N ILE A 144 -29.93 2.32 31.20
CA ILE A 144 -28.49 2.18 31.39
C ILE A 144 -27.74 2.02 30.04
N ASP A 145 -28.40 1.44 29.02
CA ASP A 145 -27.81 1.31 27.69
C ASP A 145 -27.62 2.67 27.01
N ASP A 146 -28.57 3.60 27.17
CA ASP A 146 -28.47 4.95 26.63
C ASP A 146 -27.41 5.78 27.38
N VAL A 147 -27.25 5.57 28.68
CA VAL A 147 -26.13 6.19 29.45
C VAL A 147 -24.79 5.69 28.94
N VAL A 148 -24.65 4.37 28.72
CA VAL A 148 -23.43 3.77 28.18
C VAL A 148 -23.13 4.34 26.78
N ALA A 149 -24.15 4.43 25.91
CA ALA A 149 -24.01 4.99 24.56
C ALA A 149 -23.58 6.47 24.62
N ALA A 150 -24.21 7.26 25.48
CA ALA A 150 -23.91 8.67 25.65
C ALA A 150 -22.47 8.91 26.17
N VAL A 151 -22.02 8.16 27.19
CA VAL A 151 -20.65 8.24 27.70
C VAL A 151 -19.65 7.85 26.61
N ASN A 152 -19.91 6.77 25.88
CA ASN A 152 -18.98 6.27 24.86
C ASN A 152 -18.88 7.18 23.63
N SER A 153 -19.91 7.98 23.36
CA SER A 153 -19.91 8.97 22.26
C SER A 153 -19.42 10.36 22.69
N SER A 154 -19.29 10.64 24.00
CA SER A 154 -18.98 11.99 24.51
C SER A 154 -17.55 12.46 24.21
N GLY A 155 -16.60 11.54 23.92
CA GLY A 155 -15.17 11.86 23.83
C GLY A 155 -14.52 12.20 25.19
N GLY A 156 -15.20 11.96 26.30
CA GLY A 156 -14.74 12.25 27.65
C GLY A 156 -13.60 11.34 28.16
N PRO A 157 -13.16 11.54 29.42
CA PRO A 157 -12.00 10.85 29.97
C PRO A 157 -12.24 9.36 30.29
N ALA A 158 -13.48 8.88 30.24
CA ALA A 158 -13.83 7.49 30.52
C ALA A 158 -14.75 6.88 29.45
N ARG A 159 -14.75 5.55 29.37
CA ARG A 159 -15.73 4.74 28.64
C ARG A 159 -16.57 3.94 29.62
N ALA A 160 -17.84 3.74 29.30
CA ALA A 160 -18.79 3.01 30.10
C ALA A 160 -19.04 1.61 29.56
N LEU A 161 -19.29 0.67 30.49
CA LEU A 161 -19.77 -0.68 30.20
C LEU A 161 -20.91 -1.00 31.19
N LYS A 162 -22.00 -1.60 30.72
CA LYS A 162 -23.10 -2.11 31.54
C LYS A 162 -22.72 -3.48 32.11
N VAL A 163 -22.78 -3.64 33.42
CA VAL A 163 -22.48 -4.89 34.12
C VAL A 163 -23.70 -5.31 34.93
N ALA A 164 -24.11 -6.59 34.86
CA ALA A 164 -25.22 -7.11 35.67
C ALA A 164 -24.85 -7.09 37.17
N ALA A 165 -25.81 -6.67 38.00
CA ALA A 165 -25.64 -6.49 39.44
C ALA A 165 -26.68 -7.29 40.29
N GLY A 166 -27.30 -8.29 39.73
CA GLY A 166 -28.35 -9.09 40.39
C GLY A 166 -29.74 -8.51 40.15
N THR A 167 -30.64 -8.67 41.16
CA THR A 167 -32.03 -8.19 41.11
C THR A 167 -32.36 -7.42 42.37
N ASP A 168 -33.33 -6.53 42.31
CA ASP A 168 -33.89 -5.87 43.46
C ASP A 168 -34.80 -6.80 44.27
N ALA A 169 -35.37 -6.31 45.37
CA ALA A 169 -36.26 -7.07 46.23
C ALA A 169 -37.56 -7.52 45.56
N LYS A 170 -37.90 -6.99 44.37
CA LYS A 170 -39.05 -7.33 43.55
C LYS A 170 -38.71 -8.25 42.36
N GLY A 171 -37.44 -8.64 42.25
CA GLY A 171 -36.93 -9.50 41.17
C GLY A 171 -36.57 -8.75 39.89
N ALA A 172 -36.63 -7.39 39.83
CA ALA A 172 -36.21 -6.60 38.68
C ALA A 172 -34.68 -6.54 38.54
N PRO A 173 -34.13 -6.62 37.31
CA PRO A 173 -32.69 -6.67 37.12
C PRO A 173 -32.04 -5.34 37.51
N LEU A 174 -30.91 -5.42 38.20
CA LEU A 174 -30.04 -4.32 38.55
C LEU A 174 -28.76 -4.40 37.72
N TYR A 175 -28.24 -3.21 37.38
CA TYR A 175 -27.00 -3.04 36.61
C TYR A 175 -26.07 -2.04 37.31
N ARG A 176 -24.80 -2.14 36.99
CA ARG A 176 -23.76 -1.15 37.33
C ARG A 176 -23.20 -0.55 36.05
N LEU A 177 -22.79 0.68 36.13
CA LEU A 177 -21.88 1.26 35.13
C LEU A 177 -20.45 1.01 35.62
N GLN A 178 -19.68 0.28 34.80
CA GLN A 178 -18.23 0.28 34.95
C GLN A 178 -17.67 1.39 34.04
N LEU A 179 -17.00 2.36 34.65
CA LEU A 179 -16.33 3.44 33.96
C LEU A 179 -14.83 3.14 33.94
N THR A 180 -14.23 3.12 32.75
CA THR A 180 -12.80 2.85 32.60
C THR A 180 -12.15 4.02 31.89
N SER A 181 -11.08 4.55 32.47
CA SER A 181 -10.34 5.67 31.90
C SER A 181 -9.84 5.35 30.48
N THR A 182 -9.87 6.35 29.59
CA THR A 182 -9.33 6.26 28.23
C THR A 182 -7.80 6.36 28.20
N ARG A 183 -7.16 6.74 29.32
CA ARG A 183 -5.71 6.90 29.48
C ARG A 183 -5.20 6.09 30.66
N SER A 184 -4.00 5.56 30.57
CA SER A 184 -3.27 5.01 31.70
C SER A 184 -2.49 6.11 32.41
N GLY A 185 -1.97 5.76 33.60
CA GLY A 185 -1.18 6.67 34.40
C GLY A 185 -2.03 7.63 35.25
N ALA A 186 -1.39 8.39 36.15
CA ALA A 186 -2.06 9.33 37.03
C ALA A 186 -2.88 10.38 36.27
N ALA A 187 -2.43 10.79 35.10
CA ALA A 187 -3.17 11.68 34.22
C ALA A 187 -4.48 11.08 33.66
N GLY A 188 -4.68 9.78 33.81
CA GLY A 188 -5.92 9.07 33.46
C GLY A 188 -6.94 9.06 34.60
N ALA A 189 -6.67 9.66 35.73
CA ALA A 189 -7.64 9.79 36.82
C ALA A 189 -8.85 10.62 36.39
N PHE A 190 -10.02 10.22 36.83
CA PHE A 190 -11.26 10.98 36.63
C PHE A 190 -12.20 10.83 37.83
N SER A 191 -13.16 11.73 37.92
CA SER A 191 -14.29 11.65 38.85
C SER A 191 -15.60 11.71 38.05
N ALA A 192 -16.62 11.02 38.54
CA ALA A 192 -17.92 10.94 37.87
C ALA A 192 -19.04 11.44 38.79
N TYR A 193 -19.79 12.42 38.35
CA TYR A 193 -20.84 13.08 39.10
C TYR A 193 -22.18 12.98 38.42
N GLU A 194 -23.25 12.77 39.18
CA GLU A 194 -24.60 13.03 38.76
C GLU A 194 -24.88 14.52 38.94
N GLY A 195 -25.08 15.24 37.88
CA GLY A 195 -25.29 16.68 37.81
C GLY A 195 -24.56 17.36 36.66
N THR A 196 -24.82 18.64 36.44
CA THR A 196 -24.15 19.46 35.43
C THR A 196 -22.76 19.92 35.89
N ALA A 197 -21.91 20.38 34.97
CA ALA A 197 -20.60 20.94 35.32
C ALA A 197 -20.71 22.16 36.26
N ALA A 198 -21.77 22.95 36.13
CA ALA A 198 -22.05 24.05 37.06
C ALA A 198 -22.33 23.55 38.49
N GLN A 199 -23.09 22.46 38.62
CA GLN A 199 -23.36 21.84 39.91
C GLN A 199 -22.12 21.19 40.51
N VAL A 200 -21.26 20.58 39.68
CA VAL A 200 -19.96 20.07 40.12
C VAL A 200 -19.10 21.20 40.66
N SER A 201 -19.01 22.33 39.95
CA SER A 201 -18.24 23.51 40.38
C SER A 201 -18.81 24.16 41.63
N ALA A 202 -20.13 24.09 41.85
CA ALA A 202 -20.82 24.59 43.07
C ALA A 202 -20.76 23.59 44.22
N GLY A 203 -20.25 22.36 44.03
CA GLY A 203 -20.21 21.32 45.05
C GLY A 203 -21.59 20.73 45.40
N THR A 204 -22.59 20.88 44.50
CA THR A 204 -23.96 20.39 44.70
C THR A 204 -24.28 19.13 43.86
N ALA A 205 -23.39 18.73 43.00
CA ALA A 205 -23.50 17.46 42.25
C ALA A 205 -23.20 16.26 43.16
N THR A 206 -23.85 15.11 42.87
CA THR A 206 -23.61 13.90 43.66
C THR A 206 -22.44 13.11 43.06
N ASP A 207 -21.40 12.86 43.84
CA ASP A 207 -20.32 11.96 43.45
C ASP A 207 -20.86 10.51 43.37
N LEU A 208 -20.76 9.89 42.21
CA LEU A 208 -21.21 8.52 42.02
C LEU A 208 -20.47 7.48 42.84
N MET A 209 -19.22 7.77 43.21
CA MET A 209 -18.40 6.89 44.04
C MET A 209 -18.71 7.02 45.53
N SER A 210 -19.44 8.04 45.97
CA SER A 210 -19.91 8.20 47.36
C SER A 210 -21.13 7.31 47.66
N SER A 211 -21.80 6.75 46.67
CA SER A 211 -22.99 5.91 46.86
C SER A 211 -22.65 4.55 47.44
N PRO A 212 -23.46 4.04 48.42
CA PRO A 212 -23.21 2.72 49.01
C PRO A 212 -23.15 1.61 47.94
N GLY A 213 -22.04 0.88 47.94
CA GLY A 213 -21.79 -0.20 46.98
C GLY A 213 -21.11 0.25 45.67
N ALA A 214 -20.82 1.54 45.48
CA ALA A 214 -19.90 2.02 44.48
C ALA A 214 -18.45 1.82 44.96
N ALA A 215 -17.50 1.67 44.01
CA ALA A 215 -16.08 1.50 44.35
C ALA A 215 -15.16 1.91 43.16
N VAL A 216 -14.03 2.50 43.56
CA VAL A 216 -12.86 2.57 42.66
C VAL A 216 -12.16 1.21 42.72
N VAL A 217 -12.35 0.41 41.68
CA VAL A 217 -11.80 -0.97 41.61
C VAL A 217 -10.31 -0.96 41.32
N ALA A 218 -9.87 -0.01 40.50
CA ALA A 218 -8.47 0.23 40.23
C ALA A 218 -8.22 1.73 40.10
N PRO A 219 -7.35 2.32 40.90
CA PRO A 219 -6.97 3.73 40.77
C PRO A 219 -6.03 3.89 39.56
N ALA A 220 -6.10 5.05 38.91
CA ALA A 220 -5.12 5.48 37.92
C ALA A 220 -3.74 5.60 38.60
N GLN A 221 -2.72 5.03 37.98
CA GLN A 221 -1.36 5.13 38.53
C GLN A 221 -0.33 5.09 37.38
N ASP A 222 0.77 5.83 37.59
CA ASP A 222 1.93 5.80 36.70
C ASP A 222 2.74 4.52 36.89
N ALA A 223 3.42 4.09 35.86
CA ALA A 223 4.51 3.13 35.98
C ALA A 223 5.69 3.77 36.71
N LYS A 224 6.42 2.97 37.49
CA LYS A 224 7.64 3.38 38.19
C LYS A 224 8.75 2.37 37.93
N ALA A 225 9.93 2.89 37.64
CA ALA A 225 11.16 2.13 37.51
C ALA A 225 12.26 2.82 38.34
N LEU A 226 13.16 2.02 38.87
CA LEU A 226 14.34 2.46 39.60
C LEU A 226 15.57 2.19 38.73
N LEU A 227 16.30 3.22 38.36
CA LEU A 227 17.66 3.10 37.87
C LEU A 227 18.61 2.87 39.05
N TYR A 228 19.56 1.96 38.90
CA TYR A 228 20.57 1.64 39.87
C TYR A 228 20.00 1.35 41.28
N ALA A 229 18.89 0.58 41.30
CA ALA A 229 18.15 0.26 42.51
C ALA A 229 19.05 -0.27 43.62
N GLY A 230 18.85 0.19 44.87
CA GLY A 230 19.62 -0.21 46.06
C GLY A 230 21.01 0.40 46.15
N THR A 231 21.36 1.37 45.30
CA THR A 231 22.64 2.10 45.38
C THR A 231 22.42 3.56 45.79
N ALA A 232 23.48 4.27 46.16
CA ALA A 232 23.43 5.71 46.43
C ALA A 232 23.06 6.54 45.18
N ALA A 233 23.11 5.95 43.99
CA ALA A 233 22.76 6.58 42.71
C ALA A 233 21.33 6.23 42.26
N GLU A 234 20.53 5.63 43.14
CA GLU A 234 19.16 5.25 42.80
C GLU A 234 18.34 6.45 42.33
N GLN A 235 17.71 6.30 41.17
CA GLN A 235 16.85 7.33 40.56
C GLN A 235 15.51 6.73 40.16
N VAL A 236 14.42 7.39 40.56
CA VAL A 236 13.07 7.02 40.19
C VAL A 236 12.73 7.62 38.82
N VAL A 237 12.27 6.78 37.91
CA VAL A 237 11.72 7.18 36.61
C VAL A 237 10.24 6.79 36.58
N THR A 238 9.37 7.74 36.22
CA THR A 238 7.93 7.50 36.10
C THR A 238 7.45 7.64 34.66
N SER A 239 6.38 6.95 34.34
CA SER A 239 5.74 7.03 33.01
C SER A 239 4.23 6.84 33.15
N ALA A 240 3.47 7.62 32.41
CA ALA A 240 2.01 7.45 32.31
C ALA A 240 1.60 6.16 31.60
N SER A 241 2.52 5.46 30.92
CA SER A 241 2.32 4.13 30.30
C SER A 241 3.34 3.14 30.88
N SER A 242 3.16 1.84 30.57
CA SER A 242 4.17 0.82 30.93
C SER A 242 5.40 0.85 30.00
N THR A 243 5.52 1.89 29.17
CA THR A 243 6.71 2.20 28.38
C THR A 243 7.36 3.46 28.93
N PHE A 244 8.59 3.34 29.37
CA PHE A 244 9.43 4.45 29.82
C PHE A 244 10.21 4.95 28.60
N ALA A 245 9.88 6.12 28.09
CA ALA A 245 10.64 6.77 27.02
C ALA A 245 11.91 7.42 27.63
N ASP A 246 13.00 7.36 26.88
CA ASP A 246 14.25 8.05 27.23
C ASP A 246 14.73 7.78 28.68
N VAL A 247 14.65 6.54 29.14
CA VAL A 247 15.21 6.10 30.41
C VAL A 247 16.69 6.50 30.54
N VAL A 248 17.41 6.27 29.43
CA VAL A 248 18.69 6.90 29.08
C VAL A 248 18.49 7.52 27.70
N PRO A 249 19.14 8.64 27.34
CA PRO A 249 18.92 9.31 26.07
C PRO A 249 18.87 8.34 24.89
N GLY A 250 17.73 8.33 24.19
CA GLY A 250 17.47 7.46 23.05
C GLY A 250 17.13 6.01 23.36
N VAL A 251 16.97 5.60 24.62
CA VAL A 251 16.57 4.23 24.99
C VAL A 251 15.20 4.21 25.63
N SER A 252 14.27 3.48 25.04
CA SER A 252 12.93 3.23 25.61
C SER A 252 12.85 1.80 26.16
N VAL A 253 12.17 1.64 27.29
CA VAL A 253 11.96 0.36 27.97
C VAL A 253 10.48 0.13 28.18
N THR A 254 9.96 -1.00 27.74
CA THR A 254 8.56 -1.43 27.96
C THR A 254 8.54 -2.62 28.91
N ALA A 255 7.71 -2.52 29.94
CA ALA A 255 7.54 -3.57 30.93
C ALA A 255 6.16 -4.22 30.86
N THR A 256 6.12 -5.52 31.12
CA THR A 256 4.91 -6.31 31.35
C THR A 256 4.88 -6.78 32.81
N ALA A 257 3.77 -7.37 33.24
CA ALA A 257 3.63 -7.88 34.63
C ALA A 257 4.74 -8.87 35.01
N ALA A 258 5.26 -9.66 34.06
CA ALA A 258 6.33 -10.62 34.29
C ALA A 258 7.69 -9.98 34.63
N GLY A 259 7.89 -8.71 34.29
CA GLY A 259 9.14 -7.99 34.54
C GLY A 259 9.13 -7.15 35.85
N VAL A 260 8.00 -7.08 36.54
CA VAL A 260 7.88 -6.26 37.77
C VAL A 260 8.64 -6.91 38.92
N GLY A 261 9.41 -6.11 39.63
CA GLY A 261 10.19 -6.51 40.82
C GLY A 261 11.51 -7.20 40.50
N THR A 262 11.86 -7.42 39.23
CA THR A 262 13.08 -8.11 38.82
C THR A 262 14.14 -7.08 38.40
N ALA A 263 15.33 -7.16 38.98
CA ALA A 263 16.48 -6.37 38.56
C ALA A 263 16.89 -6.82 37.15
N THR A 264 17.01 -5.88 36.23
CA THR A 264 17.23 -6.11 34.81
C THR A 264 18.39 -5.26 34.33
N THR A 265 19.35 -5.89 33.70
CA THR A 265 20.43 -5.19 32.97
C THR A 265 19.99 -4.96 31.52
N ILE A 266 20.01 -3.72 31.09
CA ILE A 266 19.79 -3.31 29.70
C ILE A 266 21.17 -3.09 29.05
N THR A 267 21.41 -3.77 27.93
CA THR A 267 22.65 -3.66 27.16
C THR A 267 22.36 -3.06 25.81
N VAL A 268 22.99 -1.92 25.49
CA VAL A 268 22.89 -1.25 24.19
C VAL A 268 24.17 -1.52 23.41
N THR A 269 24.02 -2.14 22.25
CA THR A 269 25.16 -2.51 21.37
C THR A 269 24.86 -2.14 19.92
N GLY A 270 25.87 -2.22 19.04
CA GLY A 270 25.67 -2.07 17.59
C GLY A 270 24.70 -3.13 17.05
N ASP A 271 23.72 -2.70 16.26
CA ASP A 271 22.75 -3.60 15.62
C ASP A 271 23.31 -4.13 14.28
N ASN A 272 24.25 -5.05 14.37
CA ASN A 272 24.84 -5.68 13.17
C ASN A 272 23.80 -6.47 12.37
N ALA A 273 22.76 -7.02 13.02
CA ALA A 273 21.68 -7.73 12.35
C ALA A 273 20.80 -6.77 11.52
N GLY A 274 20.49 -5.60 12.06
CA GLY A 274 19.78 -4.54 11.34
C GLY A 274 20.57 -4.02 10.13
N ILE A 275 21.90 -3.85 10.29
CA ILE A 275 22.78 -3.46 9.17
C ILE A 275 22.79 -4.56 8.10
N ALA A 276 22.92 -5.84 8.50
CA ALA A 276 22.92 -6.96 7.58
C ALA A 276 21.58 -7.09 6.83
N LYS A 277 20.47 -6.83 7.52
CA LYS A 277 19.15 -6.77 6.88
C LYS A 277 19.09 -5.67 5.82
N GLN A 278 19.56 -4.47 6.12
CA GLN A 278 19.57 -3.36 5.15
C GLN A 278 20.45 -3.69 3.92
N ALA A 279 21.60 -4.33 4.14
CA ALA A 279 22.47 -4.79 3.05
C ALA A 279 21.78 -5.85 2.19
N ASN A 280 21.13 -6.84 2.81
CA ASN A 280 20.37 -7.86 2.10
C ASN A 280 19.22 -7.29 1.30
N ASP A 281 18.45 -6.36 1.88
CA ASP A 281 17.34 -5.69 1.21
C ASP A 281 17.84 -4.91 -0.03
N LEU A 282 18.99 -4.22 0.09
CA LEU A 282 19.62 -3.52 -1.03
C LEU A 282 20.01 -4.49 -2.16
N ILE A 283 20.69 -5.59 -1.84
CA ILE A 283 21.13 -6.58 -2.82
C ILE A 283 19.94 -7.29 -3.47
N THR A 284 18.90 -7.59 -2.70
CA THR A 284 17.65 -8.14 -3.23
C THR A 284 17.01 -7.17 -4.24
N SER A 285 16.96 -5.88 -3.92
CA SER A 285 16.40 -4.86 -4.83
C SER A 285 17.26 -4.68 -6.10
N VAL A 286 18.59 -4.80 -6.00
CA VAL A 286 19.49 -4.87 -7.17
C VAL A 286 19.13 -6.06 -8.06
N ASN A 287 19.04 -7.26 -7.48
CA ASN A 287 18.70 -8.48 -8.21
C ASN A 287 17.31 -8.41 -8.85
N ASP A 288 16.34 -7.81 -8.18
CA ASP A 288 14.97 -7.62 -8.68
C ASP A 288 14.93 -6.74 -9.94
N LEU A 289 15.76 -5.69 -9.97
CA LEU A 289 15.87 -4.84 -11.16
C LEU A 289 16.61 -5.58 -12.28
N LEU A 290 17.76 -6.18 -11.99
CA LEU A 290 18.56 -6.93 -12.97
C LEU A 290 17.77 -8.12 -13.53
N GLY A 291 17.07 -8.87 -12.69
CA GLY A 291 16.20 -9.98 -13.09
C GLY A 291 15.04 -9.53 -14.00
N ALA A 292 14.41 -8.38 -13.69
CA ALA A 292 13.36 -7.82 -14.53
C ALA A 292 13.90 -7.37 -15.90
N ILE A 293 15.08 -6.75 -15.94
CA ILE A 293 15.76 -6.40 -17.19
C ILE A 293 16.12 -7.68 -17.97
N GLY A 294 16.68 -8.69 -17.28
CA GLY A 294 17.00 -9.98 -17.87
C GLY A 294 15.79 -10.65 -18.51
N ALA A 295 14.65 -10.70 -17.79
CA ALA A 295 13.41 -11.27 -18.31
C ALA A 295 12.88 -10.51 -19.54
N ALA A 296 12.97 -9.18 -19.54
CA ALA A 296 12.51 -8.35 -20.66
C ALA A 296 13.41 -8.43 -21.91
N THR A 297 14.68 -8.80 -21.74
CA THR A 297 15.69 -8.85 -22.82
C THR A 297 16.04 -10.27 -23.26
N LYS A 298 15.61 -11.31 -22.52
CA LYS A 298 15.94 -12.71 -22.75
C LYS A 298 15.42 -13.20 -24.11
N VAL A 299 16.25 -13.94 -24.84
CA VAL A 299 15.83 -14.72 -26.00
C VAL A 299 15.54 -16.15 -25.54
N THR A 300 14.32 -16.62 -25.80
CA THR A 300 13.93 -18.03 -25.56
C THR A 300 13.86 -18.77 -26.88
N THR A 301 14.52 -19.91 -26.96
CA THR A 301 14.42 -20.83 -28.09
C THR A 301 13.45 -21.94 -27.74
N THR A 302 12.41 -22.12 -28.55
CA THR A 302 11.46 -23.22 -28.39
C THR A 302 11.72 -24.20 -29.56
N SER A 303 12.10 -25.43 -29.24
CA SER A 303 12.23 -26.50 -30.23
C SER A 303 10.84 -26.99 -30.60
N GLY A 304 10.41 -26.76 -31.85
CA GLY A 304 9.17 -27.30 -32.37
C GLY A 304 9.28 -28.80 -32.61
N SER A 305 8.16 -29.53 -32.59
CA SER A 305 8.06 -30.96 -32.90
C SER A 305 8.53 -31.33 -34.29
N SER A 306 8.69 -30.35 -35.17
CA SER A 306 9.21 -30.50 -36.57
C SER A 306 10.72 -30.29 -36.69
N GLY A 307 11.48 -30.17 -35.57
CA GLY A 307 12.93 -29.95 -35.62
C GLY A 307 13.34 -28.49 -35.93
N VAL A 308 12.40 -27.60 -36.17
CA VAL A 308 12.67 -26.17 -36.40
C VAL A 308 12.60 -25.46 -35.04
N SER A 309 13.73 -24.86 -34.63
CA SER A 309 13.77 -24.03 -33.41
C SER A 309 13.31 -22.61 -33.75
N ALA A 310 12.26 -22.15 -33.08
CA ALA A 310 11.83 -20.75 -33.13
C ALA A 310 12.48 -19.98 -31.93
N ALA A 311 13.17 -18.88 -32.26
CA ALA A 311 13.69 -17.96 -31.23
C ALA A 311 12.69 -16.82 -31.03
N THR A 312 12.23 -16.65 -29.79
CA THR A 312 11.35 -15.54 -29.40
C THR A 312 12.10 -14.63 -28.43
N GLY A 313 12.29 -13.38 -28.83
CA GLY A 313 12.89 -12.36 -27.96
C GLY A 313 11.88 -11.75 -27.00
N GLY A 314 12.33 -11.39 -25.80
CA GLY A 314 11.58 -10.51 -24.91
C GLY A 314 11.33 -9.14 -25.55
N LEU A 315 10.36 -8.39 -25.05
CA LEU A 315 9.93 -7.11 -25.66
C LEU A 315 11.05 -6.06 -25.78
N LEU A 316 12.08 -6.13 -24.95
CA LEU A 316 13.24 -5.21 -24.95
C LEU A 316 14.52 -5.91 -25.46
N THR A 317 14.40 -7.04 -26.17
CA THR A 317 15.54 -7.72 -26.77
C THR A 317 16.26 -6.78 -27.73
N GLY A 318 17.57 -6.61 -27.54
CA GLY A 318 18.39 -5.71 -28.36
C GLY A 318 18.39 -4.25 -27.92
N ASP A 319 17.58 -3.83 -26.94
CA ASP A 319 17.59 -2.47 -26.45
C ASP A 319 18.90 -2.17 -25.70
N VAL A 320 19.72 -1.30 -26.30
CA VAL A 320 21.05 -0.94 -25.78
C VAL A 320 20.97 -0.10 -24.52
N THR A 321 19.90 0.72 -24.39
CA THR A 321 19.73 1.62 -23.24
C THR A 321 19.40 0.80 -21.99
N VAL A 322 18.51 -0.17 -22.09
CA VAL A 322 18.13 -1.04 -20.96
C VAL A 322 19.32 -1.91 -20.52
N ARG A 323 20.13 -2.39 -21.47
CA ARG A 323 21.38 -3.11 -21.14
C ARG A 323 22.41 -2.21 -20.46
N ALA A 324 22.53 -0.96 -20.89
CA ALA A 324 23.43 0.00 -20.27
C ALA A 324 23.04 0.32 -18.81
N ILE A 325 21.73 0.38 -18.52
CA ILE A 325 21.22 0.52 -17.14
C ILE A 325 21.61 -0.69 -16.29
N ALA A 326 21.42 -1.91 -16.79
CA ALA A 326 21.82 -3.12 -16.08
C ALA A 326 23.34 -3.12 -15.79
N ALA A 327 24.15 -2.77 -16.78
CA ALA A 327 25.60 -2.66 -16.64
C ALA A 327 25.99 -1.60 -15.60
N ALA A 328 25.36 -0.42 -15.60
CA ALA A 328 25.64 0.64 -14.65
C ALA A 328 25.28 0.27 -13.20
N VAL A 329 24.16 -0.43 -12.99
CA VAL A 329 23.75 -0.93 -11.67
C VAL A 329 24.69 -2.04 -11.19
N THR A 330 25.06 -2.97 -12.08
CA THR A 330 26.02 -4.04 -11.77
C THR A 330 27.38 -3.46 -11.38
N ASP A 331 27.91 -2.53 -12.19
CA ASP A 331 29.20 -1.87 -11.90
C ASP A 331 29.15 -1.10 -10.56
N ALA A 332 28.06 -0.39 -10.28
CA ALA A 332 27.87 0.35 -9.03
C ALA A 332 27.95 -0.55 -7.79
N ALA A 333 27.40 -1.77 -7.87
CA ALA A 333 27.40 -2.74 -6.77
C ALA A 333 28.71 -3.54 -6.65
N TYR A 334 29.42 -3.76 -7.76
CA TYR A 334 30.58 -4.67 -7.84
C TYR A 334 31.91 -3.94 -7.78
N ARG A 335 32.02 -2.69 -8.23
CA ARG A 335 33.28 -1.94 -8.30
C ARG A 335 33.96 -1.87 -6.92
N PRO A 336 35.29 -2.03 -6.82
CA PRO A 336 36.03 -1.81 -5.59
C PRO A 336 35.70 -0.45 -4.95
N MET A 337 35.74 -0.40 -3.63
CA MET A 337 35.49 0.80 -2.85
C MET A 337 36.66 1.79 -2.95
N SER A 338 36.45 3.03 -2.53
CA SER A 338 37.46 4.10 -2.58
C SER A 338 38.75 3.78 -1.81
N ASN A 339 38.66 2.89 -0.80
CA ASN A 339 39.80 2.38 -0.02
C ASN A 339 40.51 1.18 -0.67
N GLY A 340 40.13 0.76 -1.90
CA GLY A 340 40.69 -0.35 -2.64
C GLY A 340 40.15 -1.74 -2.24
N ARG A 341 39.29 -1.84 -1.21
CA ARG A 341 38.71 -3.12 -0.77
C ARG A 341 37.61 -3.58 -1.74
N SER A 342 37.42 -4.90 -1.83
CA SER A 342 36.35 -5.50 -2.66
C SER A 342 35.04 -5.60 -1.91
N PRO A 343 33.88 -5.42 -2.56
CA PRO A 343 32.57 -5.71 -1.97
C PRO A 343 32.45 -7.16 -1.44
N SER A 344 33.19 -8.10 -2.00
CA SER A 344 33.23 -9.50 -1.54
C SER A 344 33.78 -9.66 -0.11
N GLU A 345 34.57 -8.71 0.38
CA GLU A 345 35.09 -8.72 1.75
C GLU A 345 34.00 -8.42 2.79
N ILE A 346 32.95 -7.73 2.38
CA ILE A 346 31.75 -7.45 3.19
C ILE A 346 30.55 -8.33 2.79
N GLY A 347 30.81 -9.45 2.09
CA GLY A 347 29.81 -10.45 1.78
C GLY A 347 28.97 -10.20 0.51
N ILE A 348 29.26 -9.18 -0.30
CA ILE A 348 28.56 -8.91 -1.56
C ILE A 348 29.35 -9.51 -2.72
N VAL A 349 28.81 -10.55 -3.36
CA VAL A 349 29.51 -11.32 -4.39
C VAL A 349 28.66 -11.40 -5.66
N ILE A 350 29.24 -11.06 -6.80
CA ILE A 350 28.61 -11.28 -8.10
C ILE A 350 28.76 -12.76 -8.53
N GLN A 351 27.67 -13.35 -9.01
CA GLN A 351 27.62 -14.72 -9.51
C GLN A 351 27.84 -14.78 -11.03
N ARG A 352 28.07 -15.99 -11.54
CA ARG A 352 28.32 -16.20 -13.00
C ARG A 352 27.13 -15.85 -13.87
N ASP A 353 25.93 -15.89 -13.33
CA ASP A 353 24.69 -15.52 -14.02
C ASP A 353 24.37 -14.01 -13.97
N GLY A 354 25.27 -13.23 -13.35
CA GLY A 354 25.13 -11.78 -13.20
C GLY A 354 24.27 -11.35 -12.01
N THR A 355 23.78 -12.26 -11.20
CA THR A 355 23.09 -11.95 -9.95
C THR A 355 24.09 -11.69 -8.83
N PHE A 356 23.65 -11.07 -7.75
CA PHE A 356 24.44 -10.86 -6.55
C PHE A 356 23.97 -11.81 -5.44
N SER A 357 24.91 -12.44 -4.74
CA SER A 357 24.65 -13.10 -3.46
C SER A 357 25.15 -12.23 -2.32
N PHE A 358 24.48 -12.35 -1.18
CA PHE A 358 24.86 -11.68 0.06
C PHE A 358 25.13 -12.71 1.15
N ASP A 359 26.31 -12.59 1.78
CA ASP A 359 26.77 -13.42 2.90
C ASP A 359 26.72 -12.59 4.19
N GLN A 360 25.70 -12.85 5.00
CA GLN A 360 25.47 -12.14 6.25
C GLN A 360 26.57 -12.37 7.28
N ASP A 361 27.13 -13.58 7.32
CA ASP A 361 28.16 -13.94 8.30
C ASP A 361 29.46 -13.18 8.01
N LYS A 362 29.82 -13.05 6.74
CA LYS A 362 30.96 -12.21 6.33
C LYS A 362 30.76 -10.74 6.69
N LEU A 363 29.56 -10.19 6.45
CA LEU A 363 29.30 -8.81 6.86
C LEU A 363 29.40 -8.65 8.38
N THR A 364 28.83 -9.58 9.14
CA THR A 364 28.88 -9.55 10.60
C THR A 364 30.33 -9.65 11.12
N ALA A 365 31.14 -10.51 10.54
CA ALA A 365 32.58 -10.62 10.86
C ALA A 365 33.33 -9.32 10.50
N ALA A 366 33.07 -8.74 9.33
CA ALA A 366 33.66 -7.46 8.94
C ALA A 366 33.26 -6.30 9.86
N LEU A 367 31.99 -6.23 10.28
CA LEU A 367 31.49 -5.26 11.26
C LEU A 367 32.11 -5.44 12.65
N ALA A 368 32.43 -6.67 13.03
CA ALA A 368 33.11 -6.94 14.31
C ALA A 368 34.59 -6.51 14.26
N ALA A 369 35.27 -6.72 13.13
CA ALA A 369 36.68 -6.38 12.94
C ALA A 369 36.91 -4.86 12.73
N ASP A 370 36.10 -4.24 11.88
CA ASP A 370 36.15 -2.80 11.55
C ASP A 370 34.75 -2.24 11.34
N PRO A 371 34.05 -1.84 12.43
CA PRO A 371 32.69 -1.33 12.35
C PRO A 371 32.56 -0.09 11.47
N THR A 372 33.51 0.84 11.56
CA THR A 372 33.44 2.14 10.87
C THR A 372 33.73 1.98 9.39
N GLY A 373 34.81 1.30 9.03
CA GLY A 373 35.19 1.06 7.65
C GLY A 373 34.16 0.22 6.90
N THR A 374 33.57 -0.79 7.56
CA THR A 374 32.54 -1.64 6.96
C THR A 374 31.24 -0.87 6.69
N ARG A 375 30.78 -0.02 7.63
CA ARG A 375 29.62 0.85 7.40
C ARG A 375 29.88 1.85 6.29
N SER A 376 31.05 2.49 6.26
CA SER A 376 31.42 3.42 5.18
C SER A 376 31.45 2.74 3.82
N ALA A 377 31.98 1.52 3.75
CA ALA A 377 32.00 0.70 2.56
C ALA A 377 30.59 0.38 2.03
N LEU A 378 29.69 -0.06 2.92
CA LEU A 378 28.30 -0.34 2.55
C LEU A 378 27.56 0.93 2.11
N ALA A 379 27.74 2.05 2.80
CA ALA A 379 27.17 3.33 2.43
C ALA A 379 27.69 3.83 1.07
N GLU A 380 28.97 3.62 0.76
CA GLU A 380 29.56 3.96 -0.55
C GLU A 380 28.92 3.14 -1.67
N ILE A 381 28.79 1.82 -1.51
CA ILE A 381 28.13 0.94 -2.49
C ILE A 381 26.69 1.39 -2.69
N ALA A 382 25.96 1.61 -1.59
CA ALA A 382 24.58 2.06 -1.63
C ALA A 382 24.43 3.41 -2.36
N GLY A 383 25.34 4.36 -2.13
CA GLY A 383 25.39 5.67 -2.80
C GLY A 383 25.59 5.54 -4.32
N ARG A 384 26.52 4.68 -4.76
CA ARG A 384 26.75 4.40 -6.18
C ARG A 384 25.54 3.76 -6.84
N VAL A 385 24.93 2.75 -6.19
CA VAL A 385 23.72 2.10 -6.66
C VAL A 385 22.56 3.08 -6.73
N THR A 386 22.41 3.96 -5.73
CA THR A 386 21.43 5.05 -5.73
C THR A 386 21.60 5.95 -6.95
N THR A 387 22.84 6.37 -7.23
CA THR A 387 23.13 7.23 -8.38
C THR A 387 22.77 6.55 -9.70
N ALA A 388 23.17 5.28 -9.88
CA ALA A 388 22.84 4.53 -11.09
C ALA A 388 21.33 4.35 -11.27
N ALA A 389 20.62 4.01 -10.20
CA ALA A 389 19.18 3.83 -10.21
C ALA A 389 18.42 5.15 -10.43
N THR A 390 18.88 6.26 -9.83
CA THR A 390 18.29 7.59 -10.04
C THR A 390 18.49 8.07 -11.48
N ASN A 391 19.67 7.88 -12.06
CA ASN A 391 19.94 8.21 -13.48
C ASN A 391 19.01 7.42 -14.42
N ALA A 392 18.61 6.21 -14.04
CA ALA A 392 17.65 5.43 -14.79
C ALA A 392 16.20 5.93 -14.63
N SER A 393 15.78 6.31 -13.41
CA SER A 393 14.36 6.45 -13.03
C SER A 393 13.90 7.85 -12.66
N ALA A 394 14.79 8.86 -12.66
CA ALA A 394 14.42 10.23 -12.28
C ALA A 394 13.21 10.73 -13.09
N PRO A 395 12.22 11.42 -12.46
CA PRO A 395 10.94 11.76 -13.10
C PRO A 395 11.06 12.60 -14.38
N ALA A 396 12.07 13.46 -14.50
CA ALA A 396 12.26 14.32 -15.67
C ALA A 396 13.42 13.90 -16.57
N SER A 397 14.51 13.39 -15.98
CA SER A 397 15.79 13.15 -16.68
C SER A 397 16.19 11.68 -16.74
N GLY A 398 15.46 10.81 -16.08
CA GLY A 398 15.77 9.38 -16.06
C GLY A 398 15.70 8.74 -17.44
N THR A 399 16.67 7.91 -17.78
CA THR A 399 16.76 7.29 -19.10
C THR A 399 15.55 6.43 -19.43
N ILE A 400 15.00 5.67 -18.44
CA ILE A 400 13.77 4.90 -18.63
C ILE A 400 12.56 5.84 -18.80
N THR A 401 12.51 6.93 -18.03
CA THR A 401 11.43 7.92 -18.13
C THR A 401 11.38 8.56 -19.52
N GLN A 402 12.54 8.90 -20.08
CA GLN A 402 12.64 9.44 -21.44
C GLN A 402 12.25 8.42 -22.51
N LEU A 403 12.64 7.13 -22.33
CA LEU A 403 12.17 6.05 -23.20
C LEU A 403 10.64 5.92 -23.17
N ILE A 404 10.03 5.96 -22.00
CA ILE A 404 8.56 5.92 -21.85
C ILE A 404 7.92 7.09 -22.57
N ALA A 405 8.43 8.30 -22.42
CA ALA A 405 7.91 9.51 -23.07
C ALA A 405 8.00 9.40 -24.60
N GLY A 406 9.13 8.91 -25.14
CA GLY A 406 9.29 8.67 -26.57
C GLY A 406 8.31 7.62 -27.11
N ARG A 407 8.09 6.52 -26.37
CA ARG A 407 7.11 5.48 -26.73
C ARG A 407 5.67 5.98 -26.65
N GLN A 408 5.37 6.84 -25.68
CA GLN A 408 4.06 7.49 -25.57
C GLN A 408 3.78 8.37 -26.80
N SER A 409 4.71 9.24 -27.19
CA SER A 409 4.56 10.07 -28.38
C SER A 409 4.35 9.24 -29.66
N MET A 410 5.05 8.12 -29.78
CA MET A 410 4.86 7.20 -30.93
C MET A 410 3.48 6.53 -30.88
N SER A 411 3.00 6.14 -29.71
CA SER A 411 1.65 5.56 -29.54
C SER A 411 0.56 6.58 -29.90
N ASP A 412 0.74 7.85 -29.54
CA ASP A 412 -0.20 8.93 -29.82
C ASP A 412 -0.23 9.26 -31.33
N ASP A 413 0.92 9.28 -32.01
CA ASP A 413 1.00 9.42 -33.46
C ASP A 413 0.25 8.27 -34.19
N LEU A 414 0.49 7.02 -33.73
CA LEU A 414 -0.22 5.87 -34.28
C LEU A 414 -1.74 6.00 -34.06
N GLY A 415 -2.18 6.49 -32.88
CA GLY A 415 -3.59 6.78 -32.60
C GLY A 415 -4.19 7.79 -33.57
N THR A 416 -3.50 8.88 -33.85
CA THR A 416 -3.91 9.91 -34.81
C THR A 416 -4.05 9.32 -36.24
N ARG A 417 -3.10 8.49 -36.64
CA ARG A 417 -3.13 7.80 -37.94
C ARG A 417 -4.27 6.80 -38.03
N ILE A 418 -4.55 6.05 -36.95
CA ILE A 418 -5.69 5.14 -36.88
C ILE A 418 -6.99 5.90 -37.06
N ALA A 419 -7.18 7.02 -36.35
CA ALA A 419 -8.37 7.86 -36.47
C ALA A 419 -8.55 8.41 -37.90
N SER A 420 -7.47 8.79 -38.56
CA SER A 420 -7.50 9.19 -40.00
C SER A 420 -7.90 8.05 -40.92
N TRP A 421 -7.52 6.80 -40.57
CA TRP A 421 -7.96 5.62 -41.32
C TRP A 421 -9.44 5.30 -41.04
N ASP A 422 -9.96 5.46 -39.84
CA ASP A 422 -11.38 5.28 -39.51
C ASP A 422 -12.25 6.19 -40.42
N GLN A 423 -11.85 7.47 -40.55
CA GLN A 423 -12.57 8.41 -41.40
C GLN A 423 -12.54 7.99 -42.85
N ARG A 424 -11.36 7.64 -43.39
CA ARG A 424 -11.20 7.20 -44.78
C ARG A 424 -12.01 5.94 -45.11
N LEU A 425 -12.03 4.97 -44.18
CA LEU A 425 -12.81 3.75 -44.35
C LEU A 425 -14.32 4.04 -44.28
N ALA A 426 -14.78 4.96 -43.44
CA ALA A 426 -16.18 5.39 -43.41
C ALA A 426 -16.62 6.06 -44.72
N ASP A 427 -15.81 6.99 -45.21
CA ASP A 427 -16.06 7.66 -46.51
C ASP A 427 -16.06 6.68 -47.65
N ARG A 428 -15.10 5.76 -47.71
CA ARG A 428 -14.98 4.71 -48.70
C ARG A 428 -16.19 3.77 -48.68
N ARG A 429 -16.59 3.33 -47.49
CA ARG A 429 -17.80 2.50 -47.31
C ARG A 429 -19.04 3.20 -47.86
N THR A 430 -19.22 4.48 -47.58
CA THR A 430 -20.34 5.28 -48.07
C THR A 430 -20.33 5.34 -49.60
N ALA A 431 -19.18 5.62 -50.21
CA ALA A 431 -19.02 5.67 -51.64
C ALA A 431 -19.29 4.33 -52.35
N VAL A 432 -18.75 3.24 -51.76
CA VAL A 432 -18.93 1.87 -52.31
C VAL A 432 -20.39 1.44 -52.20
N LEU A 433 -21.06 1.70 -51.08
CA LEU A 433 -22.50 1.44 -50.89
C LEU A 433 -23.34 2.22 -51.91
N ALA A 434 -23.05 3.49 -52.14
CA ALA A 434 -23.75 4.30 -53.15
C ALA A 434 -23.59 3.72 -54.56
N MET A 435 -22.37 3.28 -54.91
CA MET A 435 -22.08 2.66 -56.22
C MET A 435 -22.85 1.35 -56.41
N TYR A 436 -22.83 0.45 -55.42
CA TYR A 436 -23.56 -0.82 -55.49
C TYR A 436 -25.07 -0.65 -55.49
N ASN A 437 -25.62 0.31 -54.73
CA ASN A 437 -27.04 0.65 -54.76
C ASN A 437 -27.47 1.20 -56.11
N ALA A 438 -26.66 2.05 -56.76
CA ALA A 438 -26.93 2.53 -58.14
C ALA A 438 -26.91 1.38 -59.16
N MET A 439 -25.95 0.45 -59.01
CA MET A 439 -25.87 -0.74 -59.83
C MET A 439 -27.10 -1.65 -59.66
N ASP A 440 -27.55 -1.89 -58.39
CA ASP A 440 -28.74 -2.70 -58.12
C ASP A 440 -30.01 -2.08 -58.74
N THR A 441 -30.13 -0.75 -58.65
CA THR A 441 -31.23 0.01 -59.29
C THR A 441 -31.21 -0.15 -60.81
N ALA A 442 -30.00 -0.05 -61.43
CA ALA A 442 -29.84 -0.23 -62.90
C ALA A 442 -30.17 -1.65 -63.35
N LEU A 443 -29.70 -2.66 -62.59
CA LEU A 443 -30.00 -4.08 -62.84
C LEU A 443 -31.50 -4.37 -62.68
N GLY A 444 -32.16 -3.80 -61.68
CA GLY A 444 -33.62 -3.90 -61.51
C GLY A 444 -34.40 -3.30 -62.68
N THR A 445 -33.94 -2.15 -63.21
CA THR A 445 -34.54 -1.52 -64.41
C THR A 445 -34.33 -2.41 -65.65
N LEU A 446 -33.13 -2.93 -65.87
CA LEU A 446 -32.85 -3.85 -67.00
C LEU A 446 -33.69 -5.12 -66.93
N LYS A 447 -33.84 -5.71 -65.76
CA LYS A 447 -34.68 -6.89 -65.52
C LYS A 447 -36.17 -6.62 -65.75
N SER A 448 -36.65 -5.47 -65.42
CA SER A 448 -38.00 -5.01 -65.72
C SER A 448 -38.22 -4.81 -67.20
N GLN A 449 -37.22 -4.22 -67.92
CA GLN A 449 -37.26 -4.09 -69.40
C GLN A 449 -37.19 -5.48 -70.10
N GLN A 450 -36.36 -6.41 -69.61
CA GLN A 450 -36.31 -7.76 -70.11
C GLN A 450 -37.67 -8.48 -69.93
N SER A 451 -38.28 -8.39 -68.79
CA SER A 451 -39.59 -8.98 -68.51
C SER A 451 -40.67 -8.40 -69.38
N TRP A 452 -40.63 -7.08 -69.60
CA TRP A 452 -41.55 -6.38 -70.46
C TRP A 452 -41.35 -6.88 -71.90
N LEU A 453 -40.10 -6.95 -72.43
CA LEU A 453 -39.78 -7.42 -73.76
C LEU A 453 -40.22 -8.89 -73.99
N THR A 454 -39.95 -9.75 -72.97
CA THR A 454 -40.37 -11.16 -72.95
C THR A 454 -41.90 -11.27 -73.06
N SER A 455 -42.63 -10.42 -72.36
CA SER A 455 -44.10 -10.35 -72.39
C SER A 455 -44.60 -9.89 -73.81
N GLN A 456 -43.90 -8.92 -74.42
CA GLN A 456 -44.26 -8.46 -75.79
C GLN A 456 -43.97 -9.56 -76.84
N ILE A 457 -42.84 -10.31 -76.77
CA ILE A 457 -42.51 -11.40 -77.64
C ILE A 457 -43.51 -12.56 -77.46
N ALA A 458 -43.93 -12.86 -76.23
CA ALA A 458 -44.94 -13.89 -75.96
C ALA A 458 -46.36 -13.54 -76.56
N GLY A 459 -46.62 -12.25 -76.74
CA GLY A 459 -47.87 -11.71 -77.26
C GLY A 459 -47.89 -11.63 -78.79
N LEU A 460 -46.81 -11.97 -79.49
CA LEU A 460 -46.79 -11.99 -81.00
C LEU A 460 -47.55 -13.20 -81.48
N PRO A 461 -48.40 -13.04 -82.51
CA PRO A 461 -49.15 -14.17 -83.10
C PRO A 461 -48.23 -15.21 -83.69
N THR A 462 -48.32 -16.45 -83.24
CA THR A 462 -47.61 -17.61 -83.85
C THR A 462 -48.28 -17.93 -85.15
N PHE A 463 -47.59 -17.68 -86.27
CA PHE A 463 -48.01 -18.20 -87.59
C PHE A 463 -47.89 -19.72 -87.58
N SER A 464 -49.03 -20.37 -87.43
CA SER A 464 -49.13 -21.81 -87.69
C SER A 464 -49.06 -22.03 -89.20
N GLN A 465 -47.93 -22.50 -89.66
CA GLN A 465 -47.85 -23.05 -91.07
C GLN A 465 -48.59 -24.37 -91.07
N ASN A 466 -49.80 -24.32 -91.66
CA ASN A 466 -50.53 -25.48 -92.03
C ASN A 466 -49.90 -26.00 -93.36
N THR A 467 -49.04 -27.01 -93.31
CA THR A 467 -48.59 -27.80 -94.47
C THR A 467 -49.55 -28.96 -94.64
N LYS A 468 -50.28 -28.92 -95.77
CA LYS A 468 -50.98 -30.07 -96.35
C LYS A 468 -49.97 -31.09 -96.83
#